data_11a338ba9293fd4dd989bb1fc055a751
#
_entry.id   11a338ba9293fd4dd989bb1fc055a751
#
_cell.length_a   1.000
_cell.length_b   1.000
_cell.length_c   1.000
_cell.angle_alpha   90.00
_cell.angle_beta   90.00
_cell.angle_gamma   90.00
#
_symmetry.space_group_name_H-M   'P 1'
#
loop_
_entity.id
_entity.type
_entity.pdbx_description
1 polymer ?
#
loop_
_entity_poly.entity_id
_entity_poly.type
_entity_poly.pdbx_seq_one_letter_code
_entity_poly.pdbx_strand_id
1 'polypeptide(L)'
;MAKILIIEDNEQNLYLETFILQKNGHEIIQARSGETGIALANQNLPDLILLDIQLPGMDGYTVAEELRKNSTIAHIPIIAVTSYAMTGDRERILEAGCTGYIEKPINPDTFHAEIAQFLE
;
A
#
# COMPACT_ATOMS: atom_id res chain seq x y z
N MET A 1 -3.59 -16.76 -2.88
CA MET A 1 -4.41 -15.72 -3.53
C MET A 1 -4.94 -14.75 -2.50
N ALA A 2 -4.71 -13.47 -2.71
CA ALA A 2 -5.10 -12.44 -1.75
C ALA A 2 -5.82 -11.29 -2.46
N LYS A 3 -6.60 -10.53 -1.70
CA LYS A 3 -7.23 -9.29 -2.18
C LYS A 3 -6.33 -8.15 -1.72
N ILE A 4 -5.77 -7.40 -2.67
CA ILE A 4 -4.82 -6.33 -2.38
C ILE A 4 -5.36 -5.00 -2.88
N LEU A 5 -5.40 -4.00 -2.00
CA LEU A 5 -5.77 -2.64 -2.36
C LEU A 5 -4.49 -1.85 -2.63
N ILE A 6 -4.41 -1.22 -3.80
CA ILE A 6 -3.28 -0.37 -4.15
C ILE A 6 -3.77 1.07 -4.18
N ILE A 7 -3.13 1.93 -3.38
CA ILE A 7 -3.43 3.37 -3.34
C ILE A 7 -2.24 4.09 -3.98
N GLU A 8 -2.39 4.52 -5.22
CA GLU A 8 -1.31 5.06 -6.04
C GLU A 8 -1.91 5.99 -7.10
N ASP A 9 -1.42 7.22 -7.19
CA ASP A 9 -1.93 8.18 -8.17
C ASP A 9 -1.20 8.15 -9.52
N ASN A 10 0.01 7.60 -9.57
CA ASN A 10 0.78 7.52 -10.82
C ASN A 10 0.32 6.30 -11.62
N GLU A 11 -0.19 6.54 -12.82
CA GLU A 11 -0.74 5.47 -13.65
C GLU A 11 0.26 4.39 -14.03
N GLN A 12 1.50 4.76 -14.28
CA GLN A 12 2.53 3.79 -14.66
C GLN A 12 2.87 2.87 -13.49
N ASN A 13 3.02 3.43 -12.30
CA ASN A 13 3.30 2.63 -11.10
C ASN A 13 2.10 1.73 -10.77
N LEU A 14 0.90 2.28 -10.84
CA LEU A 14 -0.32 1.53 -10.57
C LEU A 14 -0.45 0.35 -11.54
N TYR A 15 -0.19 0.61 -12.82
CA TYR A 15 -0.25 -0.45 -13.84
C TYR A 15 0.77 -1.55 -13.55
N LEU A 16 2.02 -1.17 -13.28
CA LEU A 16 3.09 -2.13 -13.03
C LEU A 16 2.81 -3.01 -11.81
N GLU A 17 2.43 -2.37 -10.71
CA GLU A 17 2.11 -3.09 -9.47
C GLU A 17 0.93 -4.04 -9.68
N THR A 18 -0.10 -3.55 -10.33
CA THR A 18 -1.29 -4.35 -10.61
C THR A 18 -0.95 -5.54 -11.50
N PHE A 19 -0.19 -5.31 -12.56
CA PHE A 19 0.18 -6.37 -13.49
C PHE A 19 0.96 -7.50 -12.79
N ILE A 20 1.95 -7.14 -12.01
CA ILE A 20 2.79 -8.12 -11.31
C ILE A 20 1.95 -8.96 -10.34
N LEU A 21 1.10 -8.30 -9.56
CA LEU A 21 0.32 -9.00 -8.54
C LEU A 21 -0.80 -9.84 -9.14
N GLN A 22 -1.48 -9.35 -10.17
CA GLN A 22 -2.50 -10.14 -10.86
C GLN A 22 -1.90 -11.38 -11.53
N LYS A 23 -0.71 -11.23 -12.12
CA LYS A 23 0.00 -12.35 -12.73
C LYS A 23 0.29 -13.45 -11.71
N ASN A 24 0.43 -13.09 -10.44
CA ASN A 24 0.68 -14.04 -9.36
C ASN A 24 -0.60 -14.49 -8.65
N GLY A 25 -1.75 -14.24 -9.25
CA GLY A 25 -3.03 -14.78 -8.78
C GLY A 25 -3.77 -13.94 -7.77
N HIS A 26 -3.36 -12.70 -7.52
CA HIS A 26 -4.05 -11.84 -6.56
C HIS A 26 -5.15 -11.02 -7.22
N GLU A 27 -6.19 -10.73 -6.45
CA GLU A 27 -7.26 -9.82 -6.84
C GLU A 27 -6.85 -8.40 -6.46
N ILE A 28 -6.90 -7.46 -7.40
CA ILE A 28 -6.44 -6.09 -7.16
C ILE A 28 -7.60 -5.11 -7.17
N ILE A 29 -7.61 -4.23 -6.16
CA ILE A 29 -8.53 -3.10 -6.08
C ILE A 29 -7.65 -1.86 -6.18
N GLN A 30 -8.01 -0.93 -7.06
CA GLN A 30 -7.22 0.26 -7.33
C GLN A 30 -7.87 1.51 -6.76
N ALA A 31 -7.08 2.35 -6.11
CA ALA A 31 -7.49 3.68 -5.67
C ALA A 31 -6.42 4.68 -6.08
N ARG A 32 -6.85 5.83 -6.59
CA ARG A 32 -5.93 6.86 -7.09
C ARG A 32 -5.78 8.04 -6.12
N SER A 33 -6.47 8.00 -5.00
CA SER A 33 -6.37 9.04 -3.97
C SER A 33 -6.50 8.41 -2.59
N GLY A 34 -6.07 9.16 -1.57
CA GLY A 34 -6.19 8.71 -0.19
C GLY A 34 -7.63 8.49 0.23
N GLU A 35 -8.51 9.44 -0.10
CA GLU A 35 -9.93 9.35 0.29
C GLU A 35 -10.59 8.12 -0.33
N THR A 36 -10.36 7.90 -1.63
CA THR A 36 -10.91 6.74 -2.32
C THR A 36 -10.33 5.45 -1.72
N GLY A 37 -9.04 5.46 -1.40
CA GLY A 37 -8.38 4.31 -0.79
C GLY A 37 -8.99 3.93 0.56
N ILE A 38 -9.24 4.92 1.41
CA ILE A 38 -9.85 4.68 2.72
C ILE A 38 -11.25 4.09 2.54
N ALA A 39 -12.06 4.67 1.64
CA ALA A 39 -13.41 4.17 1.39
C ALA A 39 -13.39 2.73 0.88
N LEU A 40 -12.50 2.41 -0.06
CA LEU A 40 -12.41 1.07 -0.62
C LEU A 40 -11.89 0.05 0.39
N ALA A 41 -10.99 0.45 1.27
CA ALA A 41 -10.51 -0.42 2.35
C ALA A 41 -11.66 -0.83 3.27
N ASN A 42 -12.51 0.14 3.63
CA ASN A 42 -13.66 -0.14 4.49
C ASN A 42 -14.72 -1.01 3.81
N GLN A 43 -14.89 -0.84 2.51
CA GLN A 43 -15.91 -1.59 1.75
C GLN A 43 -15.47 -3.02 1.43
N ASN A 44 -14.19 -3.21 1.13
CA ASN A 44 -13.70 -4.48 0.58
C ASN A 44 -12.91 -5.33 1.55
N LEU A 45 -12.46 -4.78 2.67
CA LEU A 45 -11.67 -5.48 3.69
C LEU A 45 -10.52 -6.28 3.05
N PRO A 46 -9.57 -5.60 2.38
CA PRO A 46 -8.48 -6.30 1.70
C PRO A 46 -7.57 -7.05 2.69
N ASP A 47 -6.79 -7.98 2.15
CA ASP A 47 -5.81 -8.73 2.94
C ASP A 47 -4.53 -7.94 3.14
N LEU A 48 -4.26 -6.97 2.26
CA LEU A 48 -3.06 -6.13 2.32
C LEU A 48 -3.32 -4.82 1.58
N ILE A 49 -2.72 -3.74 2.05
CA ILE A 49 -2.81 -2.42 1.42
C ILE A 49 -1.42 -1.98 1.00
N LEU A 50 -1.25 -1.65 -0.28
CA LEU A 50 -0.06 -0.97 -0.78
C LEU A 50 -0.38 0.51 -0.84
N LEU A 51 0.44 1.33 -0.20
CA LEU A 51 0.17 2.74 -0.03
C LEU A 51 1.35 3.58 -0.49
N ASP A 52 1.14 4.35 -1.57
CA ASP A 52 2.13 5.34 -1.98
C ASP A 52 2.15 6.47 -0.97
N ILE A 53 3.32 6.75 -0.41
CA ILE A 53 3.46 7.81 0.59
C ILE A 53 3.36 9.20 -0.04
N GLN A 54 3.72 9.33 -1.32
CA GLN A 54 3.81 10.61 -2.01
C GLN A 54 2.57 10.92 -2.82
N LEU A 55 1.41 10.88 -2.18
CA LEU A 55 0.13 11.21 -2.82
C LEU A 55 -0.12 12.72 -2.80
N PRO A 56 -0.74 13.27 -3.85
CA PRO A 56 -1.20 14.66 -3.80
C PRO A 56 -2.41 14.79 -2.88
N GLY A 57 -2.62 15.96 -2.30
CA GLY A 57 -3.74 16.19 -1.40
C GLY A 57 -3.50 15.56 -0.04
N MET A 58 -4.21 14.48 0.26
CA MET A 58 -3.99 13.74 1.51
C MET A 58 -2.77 12.85 1.34
N ASP A 59 -1.69 13.12 2.09
CA ASP A 59 -0.47 12.34 1.96
C ASP A 59 -0.59 10.94 2.55
N GLY A 60 0.35 10.06 2.20
CA GLY A 60 0.30 8.66 2.60
C GLY A 60 0.38 8.45 4.11
N TYR A 61 1.08 9.30 4.84
CA TYR A 61 1.15 9.19 6.31
C TYR A 61 -0.24 9.39 6.92
N THR A 62 -0.96 10.41 6.44
CA THR A 62 -2.32 10.68 6.91
C THR A 62 -3.25 9.53 6.57
N VAL A 63 -3.12 8.96 5.37
CA VAL A 63 -3.93 7.81 4.95
C VAL A 63 -3.71 6.64 5.90
N ALA A 64 -2.45 6.32 6.21
CA ALA A 64 -2.12 5.22 7.13
C ALA A 64 -2.72 5.46 8.50
N GLU A 65 -2.60 6.68 9.03
CA GLU A 65 -3.16 7.03 10.32
C GLU A 65 -4.67 6.87 10.35
N GLU A 66 -5.35 7.33 9.30
CA GLU A 66 -6.81 7.20 9.21
C GLU A 66 -7.26 5.73 9.10
N LEU A 67 -6.52 4.92 8.36
CA LEU A 67 -6.82 3.51 8.26
C LEU A 67 -6.69 2.81 9.62
N ARG A 68 -5.70 3.18 10.41
CA ARG A 68 -5.48 2.56 11.73
C ARG A 68 -6.52 2.97 12.77
N LYS A 69 -7.25 4.05 12.56
CA LYS A 69 -8.32 4.47 13.48
C LYS A 69 -9.55 3.58 13.39
N ASN A 70 -9.76 2.89 12.26
CA ASN A 70 -10.91 2.01 12.11
C ASN A 70 -10.53 0.61 12.59
N SER A 71 -11.14 0.17 13.69
CA SER A 71 -10.83 -1.12 14.30
C SER A 71 -11.07 -2.31 13.37
N THR A 72 -12.01 -2.18 12.43
CA THR A 72 -12.31 -3.26 11.49
C THR A 72 -11.15 -3.57 10.55
N ILE A 73 -10.36 -2.54 10.20
CA ILE A 73 -9.24 -2.69 9.27
C ILE A 73 -7.88 -2.43 9.91
N ALA A 74 -7.85 -2.18 11.22
CA ALA A 74 -6.60 -1.84 11.91
C ALA A 74 -5.57 -2.98 11.92
N HIS A 75 -5.98 -4.20 11.65
CA HIS A 75 -5.09 -5.37 11.62
C HIS A 75 -4.52 -5.65 10.22
N ILE A 76 -5.02 -4.99 9.18
CA ILE A 76 -4.59 -5.26 7.80
C ILE A 76 -3.18 -4.70 7.60
N PRO A 77 -2.24 -5.49 7.05
CA PRO A 77 -0.89 -4.97 6.77
C PRO A 77 -0.94 -3.82 5.78
N ILE A 78 -0.23 -2.74 6.09
CA ILE A 78 -0.07 -1.59 5.20
C ILE A 78 1.41 -1.51 4.83
N ILE A 79 1.70 -1.62 3.55
CA ILE A 79 3.07 -1.57 3.04
C ILE A 79 3.24 -0.26 2.28
N ALA A 80 4.08 0.62 2.82
CA ALA A 80 4.37 1.89 2.17
C ALA A 80 5.24 1.67 0.95
N VAL A 81 4.95 2.38 -0.13
CA VAL A 81 5.80 2.38 -1.33
C VAL A 81 6.31 3.80 -1.47
N THR A 82 7.62 4.00 -1.44
CA THR A 82 8.17 5.34 -1.32
C THR A 82 9.54 5.48 -1.97
N SER A 83 9.81 6.68 -2.52
CA SER A 83 11.15 7.05 -2.98
C SER A 83 12.03 7.53 -1.83
N TYR A 84 11.45 7.76 -0.66
CA TYR A 84 12.14 8.29 0.52
C TYR A 84 12.24 7.21 1.58
N ALA A 85 13.40 6.56 1.66
CA ALA A 85 13.62 5.46 2.60
C ALA A 85 14.87 5.68 3.45
N MET A 86 15.18 6.92 3.78
CA MET A 86 16.24 7.25 4.73
C MET A 86 15.77 6.95 6.15
N THR A 87 16.69 6.85 7.09
CA THR A 87 16.38 6.43 8.46
C THR A 87 15.19 7.16 9.07
N GLY A 88 15.18 8.51 8.96
CA GLY A 88 14.06 9.30 9.50
C GLY A 88 12.73 9.00 8.82
N ASP A 89 12.75 8.75 7.51
CA ASP A 89 11.55 8.41 6.76
C ASP A 89 11.01 7.05 7.17
N ARG A 90 11.87 6.09 7.40
CA ARG A 90 11.47 4.75 7.85
C ARG A 90 10.76 4.80 9.19
N GLU A 91 11.30 5.58 10.13
CA GLU A 91 10.69 5.77 11.43
C GLU A 91 9.31 6.40 11.30
N ARG A 92 9.18 7.42 10.46
CA ARG A 92 7.91 8.10 10.24
C ARG A 92 6.86 7.18 9.63
N ILE A 93 7.28 6.33 8.68
CA ILE A 93 6.40 5.35 8.05
C ILE A 93 5.83 4.38 9.11
N LEU A 94 6.69 3.86 9.95
CA LEU A 94 6.27 2.91 10.99
C LEU A 94 5.41 3.59 12.04
N GLU A 95 5.73 4.81 12.44
CA GLU A 95 4.93 5.57 13.41
C GLU A 95 3.53 5.88 12.89
N ALA A 96 3.40 6.09 11.58
CA ALA A 96 2.09 6.33 10.97
C ALA A 96 1.21 5.08 10.96
N GLY A 97 1.77 3.92 11.24
CA GLY A 97 1.03 2.67 11.32
C GLY A 97 1.29 1.67 10.19
N CYS A 98 2.27 1.95 9.33
CA CYS A 98 2.63 1.02 8.27
C CYS A 98 3.36 -0.19 8.85
N THR A 99 3.11 -1.36 8.28
CA THR A 99 3.73 -2.61 8.69
C THR A 99 5.16 -2.73 8.14
N GLY A 100 5.37 -2.17 6.95
CA GLY A 100 6.68 -2.20 6.31
C GLY A 100 6.72 -1.22 5.15
N TYR A 101 7.77 -1.29 4.36
CA TYR A 101 7.90 -0.40 3.20
C TYR A 101 8.69 -1.06 2.07
N ILE A 102 8.50 -0.54 0.86
CA ILE A 102 9.23 -0.94 -0.35
C ILE A 102 9.71 0.34 -1.02
N GLU A 103 10.99 0.39 -1.39
CA GLU A 103 11.56 1.55 -2.07
C GLU A 103 11.22 1.57 -3.55
N LYS A 104 10.97 2.76 -4.08
CA LYS A 104 10.87 3.01 -5.51
C LYS A 104 12.27 3.27 -6.08
N PRO A 105 12.54 2.89 -7.32
CA PRO A 105 11.64 2.23 -8.26
C PRO A 105 11.43 0.75 -7.89
N ILE A 106 10.23 0.27 -8.17
CA ILE A 106 9.89 -1.13 -7.90
C ILE A 106 10.72 -2.04 -8.80
N ASN A 107 11.29 -3.08 -8.19
CA ASN A 107 12.00 -4.11 -8.94
C ASN A 107 10.99 -5.22 -9.31
N PRO A 108 10.63 -5.36 -10.60
CA PRO A 108 9.64 -6.35 -11.00
C PRO A 108 9.99 -7.78 -10.62
N ASP A 109 11.28 -8.08 -10.52
CA ASP A 109 11.74 -9.45 -10.23
C ASP A 109 11.54 -9.83 -8.77
N THR A 110 11.54 -8.86 -7.85
CA THR A 110 11.47 -9.13 -6.41
C THR A 110 10.17 -8.64 -5.76
N PHE A 111 9.42 -7.80 -6.44
CA PHE A 111 8.26 -7.14 -5.86
C PHE A 111 7.25 -8.11 -5.26
N HIS A 112 6.87 -9.14 -6.01
CA HIS A 112 5.89 -10.11 -5.51
C HIS A 112 6.40 -10.83 -4.24
N ALA A 113 7.66 -11.23 -4.24
CA ALA A 113 8.25 -11.91 -3.08
C ALA A 113 8.26 -10.99 -1.85
N GLU A 114 8.54 -9.72 -2.04
CA GLU A 114 8.53 -8.74 -0.95
C GLU A 114 7.13 -8.58 -0.36
N ILE A 115 6.10 -8.54 -1.22
CA ILE A 115 4.71 -8.44 -0.77
C ILE A 115 4.27 -9.73 -0.08
N ALA A 116 4.64 -10.87 -0.63
CA ALA A 116 4.20 -12.19 -0.14
C ALA A 116 4.56 -12.43 1.34
N GLN A 117 5.70 -11.90 1.79
CA GLN A 117 6.10 -12.08 3.20
C GLN A 117 5.10 -11.46 4.18
N PHE A 118 4.34 -10.45 3.74
CA PHE A 118 3.37 -9.79 4.61
C PHE A 118 1.97 -10.41 4.54
N LEU A 119 1.79 -11.40 3.68
CA LEU A 119 0.49 -12.06 3.49
C LEU A 119 0.32 -13.33 4.35
N GLU A 120 1.35 -13.70 5.06
CA GLU A 120 1.34 -14.90 5.91
C GLU A 120 0.85 -14.63 7.33
#